data_a165acdfe4272ba46620ccdf2011a5fc
#
_entry.id   a165acdfe4272ba46620ccdf2011a5fc
#
_cell.length_a   1.000
_cell.length_b   1.000
_cell.length_c   1.000
_cell.angle_alpha   90.00
_cell.angle_beta   90.00
_cell.angle_gamma   90.00
#
_symmetry.space_group_name_H-M   'P 1'
#
loop_
_entity.id
_entity.type
_entity.pdbx_description
1 polymer ?
#
loop_
_entity_poly.entity_id
_entity_poly.type
_entity_poly.pdbx_seq_one_letter_code
_entity_poly.pdbx_strand_id
1 'polypeptide(L)'
;MVYYENKYTNRIFDDNALKFAKEVYGDQVDQDIECGYLRKLDAEPDCVTLIRRASFSTAVRRYMELNNVGYKEAQAGVRKIVDAMSGTKKKHKHAKKNKEEK
;
A
#
# COMPACT_ATOMS: atom_id res chain seq x y z
N MET A 1 -7.17 -11.99 1.66
CA MET A 1 -6.11 -11.56 2.58
C MET A 1 -6.69 -10.70 3.69
N VAL A 2 -6.15 -10.82 4.88
CA VAL A 2 -6.65 -10.08 6.04
C VAL A 2 -5.88 -8.77 6.20
N TYR A 3 -6.60 -7.71 6.54
CA TYR A 3 -6.01 -6.39 6.74
C TYR A 3 -6.35 -5.87 8.13
N TYR A 4 -5.39 -5.20 8.76
CA TYR A 4 -5.55 -4.58 10.07
C TYR A 4 -5.25 -3.09 9.97
N GLU A 5 -5.93 -2.31 10.80
CA GLU A 5 -5.77 -0.85 10.83
C GLU A 5 -5.31 -0.43 12.22
N ASN A 6 -4.26 0.39 12.27
CA ASN A 6 -3.85 1.03 13.53
C ASN A 6 -4.73 2.26 13.73
N LYS A 7 -5.53 2.28 14.80
CA LYS A 7 -6.53 3.32 14.97
C LYS A 7 -5.95 4.69 15.30
N TYR A 8 -4.70 4.75 15.71
CA TYR A 8 -4.05 6.02 16.04
C TYR A 8 -3.30 6.62 14.85
N THR A 9 -2.63 5.78 14.07
CA THR A 9 -1.81 6.25 12.95
C THR A 9 -2.52 6.14 11.61
N ASN A 10 -3.65 5.45 11.54
CA ASN A 10 -4.39 5.12 10.33
C ASN A 10 -3.63 4.23 9.35
N ARG A 11 -2.51 3.65 9.78
CA ARG A 11 -1.76 2.76 8.92
C ARG A 11 -2.48 1.41 8.79
N ILE A 12 -2.40 0.85 7.59
CA ILE A 12 -3.01 -0.44 7.31
C ILE A 12 -1.89 -1.46 7.10
N PHE A 13 -2.07 -2.65 7.65
CA PHE A 13 -1.12 -3.77 7.52
C PHE A 13 -1.84 -4.96 6.91
N ASP A 14 -1.23 -5.57 5.88
CA ASP A 14 -1.69 -6.87 5.41
C ASP A 14 -0.96 -7.96 6.22
N ASP A 15 -1.21 -9.23 5.90
CA ASP A 15 -0.59 -10.34 6.62
C ASP A 15 0.93 -10.27 6.59
N ASN A 16 1.51 -9.91 5.45
CA ASN A 16 2.96 -9.83 5.31
C ASN A 16 3.54 -8.70 6.14
N ALA A 17 2.91 -7.53 6.10
CA ALA A 17 3.36 -6.38 6.89
C ALA A 17 3.22 -6.65 8.38
N LEU A 18 2.14 -7.31 8.78
CA LEU A 18 1.93 -7.67 10.19
C LEU A 18 2.96 -8.67 10.67
N LYS A 19 3.27 -9.66 9.84
CA LYS A 19 4.29 -10.66 10.16
C LYS A 19 5.65 -9.99 10.36
N PHE A 20 6.00 -9.05 9.48
CA PHE A 20 7.24 -8.30 9.61
C PHE A 20 7.26 -7.47 10.89
N ALA A 21 6.14 -6.84 11.23
CA ALA A 21 6.03 -6.07 12.47
C ALA A 21 6.23 -6.95 13.69
N LYS A 22 5.72 -8.19 13.65
CA LYS A 22 5.93 -9.13 14.74
C LYS A 22 7.40 -9.51 14.92
N GLU A 23 8.14 -9.60 13.82
CA GLU A 23 9.57 -9.90 13.88
C GLU A 23 10.34 -8.76 14.53
N VAL A 24 9.90 -7.52 14.32
CA VAL A 24 10.57 -6.34 14.86
C VAL A 24 10.14 -6.03 16.29
N TYR A 25 8.83 -6.10 16.56
CA TYR A 25 8.25 -5.64 17.82
C TYR A 25 7.80 -6.77 18.75
N GLY A 26 7.85 -8.00 18.28
CA GLY A 26 7.51 -9.17 19.10
C GLY A 26 6.05 -9.19 19.53
N ASP A 27 5.84 -9.50 20.81
CA ASP A 27 4.49 -9.66 21.36
C ASP A 27 3.67 -8.37 21.40
N GLN A 28 4.30 -7.23 21.19
CA GLN A 28 3.59 -5.95 21.19
C GLN A 28 2.49 -5.92 20.14
N VAL A 29 2.72 -6.54 18.98
CA VAL A 29 1.72 -6.60 17.92
C VAL A 29 0.48 -7.37 18.38
N ASP A 30 0.67 -8.51 19.03
CA ASP A 30 -0.45 -9.29 19.54
C ASP A 30 -1.23 -8.53 20.62
N GLN A 31 -0.51 -7.81 21.49
CA GLN A 31 -1.14 -6.98 22.51
C GLN A 31 -1.95 -5.85 21.88
N ASP A 32 -1.43 -5.25 20.80
CA ASP A 32 -2.13 -4.18 20.10
C ASP A 32 -3.42 -4.69 19.46
N ILE A 33 -3.41 -5.91 18.93
CA ILE A 33 -4.63 -6.53 18.40
C ILE A 33 -5.62 -6.77 19.54
N GLU A 34 -5.15 -7.31 20.63
CA GLU A 34 -5.99 -7.70 21.76
C GLU A 34 -6.67 -6.50 22.40
N CYS A 35 -5.96 -5.39 22.56
CA CYS A 35 -6.51 -4.19 23.19
C CYS A 35 -7.24 -3.26 22.21
N GLY A 36 -7.27 -3.60 20.92
CA GLY A 36 -8.03 -2.85 19.93
C GLY A 36 -7.28 -1.72 19.24
N TYR A 37 -5.98 -1.56 19.49
CA TYR A 37 -5.17 -0.58 18.76
C TYR A 37 -4.99 -0.96 17.30
N LEU A 38 -4.85 -2.27 17.04
CA LEU A 38 -4.88 -2.83 15.70
C LEU A 38 -6.18 -3.60 15.55
N ARG A 39 -7.03 -3.18 14.63
CA ARG A 39 -8.30 -3.88 14.45
C ARG A 39 -8.43 -4.37 13.02
N LYS A 40 -9.02 -5.54 12.91
CA LYS A 40 -9.26 -6.17 11.64
C LYS A 40 -10.29 -5.40 10.84
N LEU A 41 -9.99 -5.15 9.57
CA LEU A 41 -10.93 -4.48 8.68
C LEU A 41 -11.97 -5.47 8.16
N ASP A 42 -13.23 -5.03 8.09
CA ASP A 42 -14.33 -5.86 7.60
C ASP A 42 -14.25 -6.05 6.09
N ALA A 43 -13.75 -5.06 5.38
CA ALA A 43 -13.64 -5.10 3.92
C ALA A 43 -12.18 -4.89 3.52
N GLU A 44 -11.80 -5.50 2.41
CA GLU A 44 -10.44 -5.34 1.89
C GLU A 44 -10.30 -3.99 1.21
N PRO A 45 -9.27 -3.21 1.55
CA PRO A 45 -9.07 -1.89 0.96
C PRO A 45 -8.62 -1.98 -0.50
N ASP A 46 -8.85 -0.90 -1.24
CA ASP A 46 -8.38 -0.82 -2.62
C ASP A 46 -6.91 -0.34 -2.65
N CYS A 47 -6.34 -0.34 -3.86
CA CYS A 47 -4.93 0.03 -4.02
C CYS A 47 -4.67 1.48 -3.65
N VAL A 48 -5.60 2.39 -3.96
CA VAL A 48 -5.43 3.81 -3.63
C VAL A 48 -5.32 3.99 -2.12
N THR A 49 -6.20 3.34 -1.37
CA THR A 49 -6.18 3.40 0.08
C THR A 49 -4.86 2.85 0.63
N LEU A 50 -4.39 1.74 0.08
CA LEU A 50 -3.16 1.11 0.55
C LEU A 50 -1.92 1.94 0.21
N ILE A 51 -1.93 2.64 -0.92
CA ILE A 51 -0.84 3.56 -1.25
C ILE A 51 -0.75 4.67 -0.21
N ARG A 52 -1.90 5.20 0.20
CA ARG A 52 -1.95 6.31 1.17
C ARG A 52 -1.69 5.89 2.60
N ARG A 53 -2.16 4.71 2.99
CA ARG A 53 -2.22 4.31 4.40
C ARG A 53 -1.34 3.10 4.72
N ALA A 54 -0.67 2.53 3.75
CA ALA A 54 0.19 1.37 3.98
C ALA A 54 1.52 1.59 3.27
N SER A 55 1.83 0.77 2.29
CA SER A 55 3.09 0.88 1.56
C SER A 55 2.88 0.50 0.12
N PHE A 56 3.87 0.85 -0.71
CA PHE A 56 3.86 0.46 -2.12
C PHE A 56 3.78 -1.07 -2.25
N SER A 57 4.57 -1.79 -1.46
CA SER A 57 4.57 -3.27 -1.50
C SER A 57 3.20 -3.86 -1.19
N THR A 58 2.53 -3.31 -0.19
CA THR A 58 1.19 -3.78 0.18
C THR A 58 0.21 -3.54 -0.96
N ALA A 59 0.27 -2.37 -1.59
CA ALA A 59 -0.58 -2.05 -2.73
C ALA A 59 -0.30 -2.97 -3.92
N VAL A 60 0.97 -3.31 -4.16
CA VAL A 60 1.35 -4.22 -5.23
C VAL A 60 0.73 -5.61 -4.99
N ARG A 61 0.83 -6.11 -3.77
CA ARG A 61 0.23 -7.42 -3.44
C ARG A 61 -1.28 -7.40 -3.64
N ARG A 62 -1.94 -6.30 -3.27
CA ARG A 62 -3.38 -6.16 -3.48
C ARG A 62 -3.74 -6.14 -4.97
N TYR A 63 -2.94 -5.42 -5.77
CA TYR A 63 -3.14 -5.34 -7.21
C TYR A 63 -3.02 -6.73 -7.85
N MET A 64 -2.05 -7.53 -7.39
CA MET A 64 -1.90 -8.90 -7.88
C MET A 64 -3.16 -9.73 -7.63
N GLU A 65 -3.75 -9.59 -6.44
CA GLU A 65 -4.99 -10.29 -6.09
C GLU A 65 -6.16 -9.85 -6.97
N LEU A 66 -6.31 -8.55 -7.11
CA LEU A 66 -7.46 -7.98 -7.81
C LEU A 66 -7.44 -8.27 -9.31
N ASN A 67 -6.25 -8.32 -9.91
CA ASN A 67 -6.11 -8.41 -11.36
C ASN A 67 -5.52 -9.75 -11.81
N ASN A 68 -5.14 -10.60 -10.87
CA ASN A 68 -4.58 -11.92 -11.16
C ASN A 68 -3.38 -11.83 -12.10
N VAL A 69 -2.42 -10.96 -11.76
CA VAL A 69 -1.23 -10.72 -12.55
C VAL A 69 0.03 -10.97 -11.72
N GLY A 70 1.17 -11.05 -12.38
CA GLY A 70 2.45 -11.24 -11.71
C GLY A 70 2.97 -9.97 -11.04
N TYR A 71 4.05 -10.12 -10.31
CA TYR A 71 4.61 -9.06 -9.49
C TYR A 71 5.05 -7.84 -10.31
N LYS A 72 5.78 -8.08 -11.40
CA LYS A 72 6.27 -6.97 -12.25
C LYS A 72 5.13 -6.17 -12.88
N GLU A 73 4.13 -6.88 -13.35
CA GLU A 73 2.96 -6.23 -13.94
C GLU A 73 2.19 -5.44 -12.89
N ALA A 74 2.07 -5.99 -11.68
CA ALA A 74 1.41 -5.30 -10.58
C ALA A 74 2.19 -4.05 -10.16
N GLN A 75 3.51 -4.11 -10.12
CA GLN A 75 4.33 -2.94 -9.83
C GLN A 75 4.06 -1.81 -10.83
N ALA A 76 4.04 -2.16 -12.12
CA ALA A 76 3.77 -1.16 -13.16
C ALA A 76 2.38 -0.56 -13.01
N GLY A 77 1.37 -1.39 -12.70
CA GLY A 77 0.02 -0.92 -12.49
C GLY A 77 -0.11 0.00 -11.30
N VAL A 78 0.53 -0.34 -10.19
CA VAL A 78 0.50 0.51 -8.99
C VAL A 78 1.25 1.82 -9.22
N ARG A 79 2.35 1.80 -9.98
CA ARG A 79 3.06 3.04 -10.32
C ARG A 79 2.17 4.00 -11.11
N LYS A 80 1.37 3.47 -12.03
CA LYS A 80 0.42 4.30 -12.78
C LYS A 80 -0.61 4.94 -11.85
N ILE A 81 -1.06 4.20 -10.86
CA ILE A 81 -2.01 4.72 -9.87
C ILE A 81 -1.35 5.85 -9.07
N VAL A 82 -0.11 5.63 -8.61
CA VAL A 82 0.63 6.64 -7.86
C VAL A 82 0.81 7.92 -8.68
N ASP A 83 1.19 7.76 -9.95
CA ASP A 83 1.38 8.91 -10.83
C ASP A 83 0.08 9.69 -11.01
N ALA A 84 -1.04 8.99 -11.18
CA ALA A 84 -2.34 9.62 -11.30
C ALA A 84 -2.74 10.34 -10.02
N MET A 85 -2.41 9.78 -8.87
CA MET A 85 -2.73 10.38 -7.58
C MET A 85 -1.92 11.65 -7.31
N SER A 86 -0.68 11.71 -7.81
CA SER A 86 0.17 12.88 -7.60
C SER A 86 -0.18 14.04 -8.52
N GLY A 87 -0.97 13.81 -9.56
CA GLY A 87 -1.48 14.86 -10.45
C GLY A 87 -0.50 15.39 -11.47
N THR A 88 0.54 14.75 -11.71
CA THR A 88 1.60 15.26 -12.55
C THR A 88 1.29 15.22 -14.04
N LYS A 89 1.56 15.73 -13.67
CA LYS A 89 1.47 15.99 -14.29
C LYS A 89 2.12 16.18 -14.99
N LYS A 90 2.48 16.21 -14.99
CA LYS A 90 2.81 16.44 -15.16
C LYS A 90 3.33 16.64 -15.82
N LYS A 91 3.70 16.71 -16.18
CA LYS A 91 4.03 16.68 -16.34
C LYS A 91 4.55 16.73 -16.88
N HIS A 92 4.70 16.85 -17.41
CA HIS A 92 5.07 16.64 -17.59
C HIS A 92 5.59 16.61 -18.16
N LYS A 93 5.92 16.86 -18.37
CA LYS A 93 6.37 16.66 -18.57
C LYS A 93 6.86 16.59 -19.02
N HIS A 94 7.01 16.98 -19.10
CA HIS A 94 7.48 16.89 -19.31
C HIS A 94 7.95 16.71 -19.90
N ALA A 95 8.39 17.12 -20.30
CA ALA A 95 8.72 16.84 -20.23
C ALA A 95 9.32 16.65 -20.79
N LYS A 96 9.35 17.12 -20.54
CA LYS A 96 9.94 16.99 -20.69
C LYS A 96 10.39 16.74 -21.21
N LYS A 97 10.58 17.21 -21.26
CA LYS A 97 10.99 17.10 -21.39
C LYS A 97 11.32 16.84 -21.86
N ASN A 98 11.61 17.46 -22.19
CA ASN A 98 11.88 17.27 -22.26
C ASN A 98 12.26 17.07 -22.78
N LYS A 99 12.35 17.47 -22.55
CA LYS A 99 12.74 17.39 -22.60
C LYS A 99 13.03 17.19 -23.03
N GLU A 100 13.00 17.72 -22.96
CA GLU A 100 13.20 17.67 -22.93
C GLU A 100 13.44 17.43 -23.23
N GLU A 101 13.59 17.97 -23.50
CA GLU A 101 13.77 17.87 -23.36
C GLU A 101 14.09 17.55 -23.55
N LYS A 102 14.61 18.19 -24.16
CA LYS A 102 14.88 17.85 -23.91
C LYS A 102 15.05 17.42 -23.97
#